data_2234a83e70ae3b53185f95bc5e0f657d
#
_entry.id   2234a83e70ae3b53185f95bc5e0f657d
#
_cell.length_a   1.000
_cell.length_b   1.000
_cell.length_c   1.000
_cell.angle_alpha   90.00
_cell.angle_beta   90.00
_cell.angle_gamma   90.00
#
_symmetry.space_group_name_H-M   'P 1'
#
loop_
_entity.id
_entity.type
_entity.pdbx_description
1 polymer ?
#
loop_
_entity_poly.entity_id
_entity_poly.type
_entity_poly.pdbx_seq_one_letter_code
_entity_poly.pdbx_strand_id
1 'polypeptide(L)'
;PIKDSGKSVLGFGARRVYDDDRLPAKYVNTPETPVYKKSHVLYGLDLARANIGKKSQAVIVEGYTDVMAAHLSGIDTAVAACGTAFGDDHARLIQRLMGNSGSLNGEVIFTFDGDAAGQKAALKVFRGDNQFSSQTYVAVEPTGLDPCDLLMQRGPEAVRELVARRIPLYRYVMENTVSQFDLDRADGRVAAIRAAAPLVTSIRDQSLVDGYLRELSQVVGTDVDLVRREVSHTRRQHRSEPQLTIVPPPEPQQG
;
A
#
# COMPACT_ATOMS: atom_id res chain seq x y z
N PRO A 1 -12.01 17.49 13.24
CA PRO A 1 -10.73 17.55 13.91
C PRO A 1 -9.86 16.35 13.59
N ILE A 2 -8.56 16.59 13.40
CA ILE A 2 -7.52 15.58 13.29
C ILE A 2 -6.88 15.47 14.66
N LYS A 3 -6.81 14.26 15.21
CA LYS A 3 -6.36 14.03 16.60
C LYS A 3 -5.17 13.08 16.63
N ASP A 4 -4.35 13.24 17.66
CA ASP A 4 -3.33 12.25 17.99
C ASP A 4 -3.92 11.01 18.70
N SER A 5 -3.08 10.04 19.00
CA SER A 5 -3.47 8.83 19.73
C SER A 5 -3.92 9.09 21.17
N GLY A 6 -3.62 10.28 21.73
CA GLY A 6 -4.04 10.76 23.06
C GLY A 6 -5.32 11.59 23.00
N LYS A 7 -5.96 11.71 21.83
CA LYS A 7 -7.17 12.49 21.55
C LYS A 7 -7.00 14.02 21.57
N SER A 8 -5.76 14.53 21.63
CA SER A 8 -5.47 15.94 21.48
C SER A 8 -5.70 16.38 20.03
N VAL A 9 -6.34 17.53 19.82
CA VAL A 9 -6.57 18.07 18.48
C VAL A 9 -5.28 18.67 17.95
N LEU A 10 -4.80 18.16 16.81
CA LEU A 10 -3.59 18.62 16.13
C LEU A 10 -3.91 19.57 14.96
N GLY A 11 -5.08 19.42 14.36
CA GLY A 11 -5.51 20.19 13.20
C GLY A 11 -6.93 19.83 12.76
N PHE A 12 -7.28 20.30 11.57
CA PHE A 12 -8.59 20.09 10.98
C PHE A 12 -8.45 19.67 9.52
N GLY A 13 -9.32 18.77 9.09
CA GLY A 13 -9.58 18.48 7.70
C GLY A 13 -10.98 18.96 7.34
N ALA A 14 -11.16 19.45 6.12
CA ALA A 14 -12.46 19.81 5.57
C ALA A 14 -12.61 19.24 4.15
N ARG A 15 -13.85 18.84 3.81
CA ARG A 15 -14.23 18.43 2.47
C ARG A 15 -15.24 19.41 1.92
N ARG A 16 -15.04 19.86 0.69
CA ARG A 16 -16.06 20.60 -0.06
C ARG A 16 -17.30 19.72 -0.25
N VAL A 17 -18.46 20.25 0.09
CA VAL A 17 -19.73 19.51 0.01
C VAL A 17 -20.44 19.77 -1.32
N TYR A 18 -20.37 20.99 -1.84
CA TYR A 18 -21.05 21.41 -3.06
C TYR A 18 -20.03 21.71 -4.17
N ASP A 19 -20.37 21.37 -5.41
CA ASP A 19 -19.47 21.56 -6.56
C ASP A 19 -19.33 23.04 -6.96
N ASP A 20 -20.31 23.89 -6.62
CA ASP A 20 -20.29 25.33 -6.83
C ASP A 20 -19.57 26.12 -5.73
N ASP A 21 -19.00 25.44 -4.74
CA ASP A 21 -18.19 26.04 -3.69
C ASP A 21 -16.91 26.66 -4.29
N ARG A 22 -16.57 27.86 -3.80
CA ARG A 22 -15.39 28.64 -4.29
C ARG A 22 -14.04 28.02 -3.93
N LEU A 23 -14.00 26.99 -3.12
CA LEU A 23 -12.77 26.30 -2.73
C LEU A 23 -12.22 25.48 -3.93
N PRO A 24 -10.97 25.72 -4.38
CA PRO A 24 -10.43 25.04 -5.54
C PRO A 24 -10.15 23.56 -5.29
N ALA A 25 -9.96 23.16 -4.04
CA ALA A 25 -9.63 21.78 -3.67
C ALA A 25 -10.84 21.07 -3.04
N LYS A 26 -11.04 19.79 -3.41
CA LYS A 26 -12.08 18.92 -2.81
C LYS A 26 -11.83 18.69 -1.31
N TYR A 27 -10.56 18.64 -0.89
CA TYR A 27 -10.14 18.48 0.51
C TYR A 27 -9.15 19.58 0.90
N VAL A 28 -9.33 20.12 2.09
CA VAL A 28 -8.44 21.11 2.70
C VAL A 28 -8.00 20.59 4.06
N ASN A 29 -6.71 20.63 4.31
CA ASN A 29 -6.11 20.22 5.58
C ASN A 29 -5.35 21.37 6.20
N THR A 30 -5.28 21.38 7.53
CA THR A 30 -4.36 22.25 8.26
C THR A 30 -2.97 22.16 7.64
N PRO A 31 -2.28 23.29 7.40
CA PRO A 31 -0.89 23.29 6.97
C PRO A 31 0.03 22.61 7.99
N GLU A 32 1.23 22.23 7.58
CA GLU A 32 2.27 21.73 8.49
C GLU A 32 2.55 22.74 9.62
N THR A 33 2.61 22.26 10.84
CA THR A 33 2.94 23.05 12.04
C THR A 33 3.91 22.27 12.93
N PRO A 34 4.53 22.89 13.96
CA PRO A 34 5.36 22.15 14.90
C PRO A 34 4.67 20.97 15.58
N VAL A 35 3.33 21.05 15.76
CA VAL A 35 2.52 20.00 16.42
C VAL A 35 1.78 19.10 15.43
N TYR A 36 1.65 19.51 14.16
CA TYR A 36 0.95 18.74 13.11
C TYR A 36 1.88 18.46 11.93
N LYS A 37 2.41 17.25 11.90
CA LYS A 37 3.21 16.74 10.77
C LYS A 37 2.43 15.63 10.07
N LYS A 38 2.05 15.85 8.82
CA LYS A 38 1.21 14.93 8.04
C LYS A 38 1.79 13.53 7.96
N SER A 39 3.11 13.40 7.89
CA SER A 39 3.81 12.11 7.83
C SER A 39 3.74 11.30 9.14
N HIS A 40 3.36 11.93 10.26
CA HIS A 40 3.30 11.29 11.58
C HIS A 40 1.87 11.08 12.09
N VAL A 41 0.86 11.52 11.35
CA VAL A 41 -0.53 11.55 11.81
C VAL A 41 -1.40 10.69 10.89
N LEU A 42 -2.22 9.84 11.49
CA LEU A 42 -3.27 9.09 10.82
C LEU A 42 -4.63 9.53 11.37
N TYR A 43 -5.54 9.91 10.47
CA TYR A 43 -6.93 10.22 10.82
C TYR A 43 -7.65 8.96 11.31
N GLY A 44 -8.46 9.11 12.34
CA GLY A 44 -9.18 8.00 12.97
C GLY A 44 -8.35 7.21 13.97
N LEU A 45 -7.07 7.55 14.17
CA LEU A 45 -6.18 6.81 15.08
C LEU A 45 -6.66 6.88 16.54
N ASP A 46 -7.25 7.99 16.96
CA ASP A 46 -7.83 8.17 18.29
C ASP A 46 -8.97 7.17 18.58
N LEU A 47 -9.65 6.69 17.55
CA LEU A 47 -10.70 5.67 17.60
C LEU A 47 -10.14 4.25 17.42
N ALA A 48 -9.25 4.07 16.45
CA ALA A 48 -8.77 2.77 16.00
C ALA A 48 -7.67 2.16 16.89
N ARG A 49 -6.88 2.99 17.59
CA ARG A 49 -5.65 2.58 18.30
C ARG A 49 -5.81 1.32 19.14
N ALA A 50 -6.82 1.28 20.01
CA ALA A 50 -7.01 0.17 20.94
C ALA A 50 -7.36 -1.13 20.19
N ASN A 51 -8.16 -1.03 19.13
CA ASN A 51 -8.60 -2.16 18.33
C ASN A 51 -7.48 -2.64 17.39
N ILE A 52 -6.65 -1.76 16.85
CA ILE A 52 -5.44 -2.12 16.10
C ILE A 52 -4.54 -2.99 16.98
N GLY A 53 -4.26 -2.57 18.21
CA GLY A 53 -3.43 -3.36 19.14
C GLY A 53 -4.08 -4.70 19.52
N LYS A 54 -5.39 -4.71 19.80
CA LYS A 54 -6.12 -5.92 20.22
C LYS A 54 -6.25 -6.95 19.10
N LYS A 55 -6.52 -6.50 17.87
CA LYS A 55 -6.79 -7.36 16.72
C LYS A 55 -5.51 -7.65 15.90
N SER A 56 -4.42 -6.96 16.18
CA SER A 56 -3.21 -6.95 15.36
C SER A 56 -3.53 -6.71 13.88
N GLN A 57 -4.48 -5.83 13.60
CA GLN A 57 -4.95 -5.51 12.25
C GLN A 57 -5.12 -4.01 12.11
N ALA A 58 -4.67 -3.46 10.98
CA ALA A 58 -4.92 -2.09 10.57
C ALA A 58 -5.49 -2.06 9.15
N VAL A 59 -6.56 -1.29 8.92
CA VAL A 59 -7.13 -1.04 7.60
C VAL A 59 -6.78 0.38 7.19
N ILE A 60 -6.06 0.53 6.09
CA ILE A 60 -5.61 1.82 5.57
C ILE A 60 -6.50 2.20 4.41
N VAL A 61 -7.25 3.27 4.57
CA VAL A 61 -8.14 3.84 3.54
C VAL A 61 -7.61 5.19 3.06
N GLU A 62 -8.17 5.75 1.98
CA GLU A 62 -7.60 6.94 1.35
C GLU A 62 -7.98 8.25 2.05
N GLY A 63 -9.22 8.38 2.52
CA GLY A 63 -9.77 9.66 2.99
C GLY A 63 -10.52 9.60 4.31
N TYR A 64 -10.90 10.78 4.78
CA TYR A 64 -11.67 10.95 6.04
C TYR A 64 -13.03 10.26 5.99
N THR A 65 -13.74 10.42 4.87
CA THR A 65 -15.07 9.85 4.65
C THR A 65 -15.00 8.33 4.62
N ASP A 66 -13.92 7.77 4.10
CA ASP A 66 -13.71 6.32 4.06
C ASP A 66 -13.45 5.74 5.44
N VAL A 67 -12.67 6.46 6.28
CA VAL A 67 -12.52 6.08 7.70
C VAL A 67 -13.86 6.08 8.41
N MET A 68 -14.68 7.13 8.21
CA MET A 68 -16.00 7.20 8.81
C MET A 68 -16.90 6.05 8.34
N ALA A 69 -16.92 5.78 7.04
CA ALA A 69 -17.68 4.68 6.45
C ALA A 69 -17.25 3.32 6.98
N ALA A 70 -15.93 3.08 7.07
CA ALA A 70 -15.36 1.86 7.62
C ALA A 70 -15.79 1.65 9.08
N HIS A 71 -15.65 2.68 9.93
CA HIS A 71 -16.06 2.60 11.34
C HIS A 71 -17.60 2.39 11.49
N LEU A 72 -18.42 3.10 10.71
CA LEU A 72 -19.87 2.88 10.68
C LEU A 72 -20.24 1.47 10.21
N SER A 73 -19.39 0.85 9.40
CA SER A 73 -19.56 -0.52 8.94
C SER A 73 -18.99 -1.57 9.91
N GLY A 74 -18.43 -1.16 11.07
CA GLY A 74 -17.87 -2.06 12.08
C GLY A 74 -16.38 -2.40 11.87
N ILE A 75 -15.69 -1.75 10.92
CA ILE A 75 -14.25 -1.87 10.71
C ILE A 75 -13.54 -0.83 11.58
N ASP A 76 -13.42 -1.15 12.86
CA ASP A 76 -12.94 -0.27 13.94
C ASP A 76 -11.42 -0.11 14.00
N THR A 77 -10.69 -0.65 13.01
CA THR A 77 -9.24 -0.54 12.85
C THR A 77 -8.84 0.34 11.67
N ALA A 78 -9.81 1.02 11.05
CA ALA A 78 -9.59 1.85 9.87
C ALA A 78 -8.97 3.20 10.22
N VAL A 79 -7.96 3.59 9.43
CA VAL A 79 -7.25 4.88 9.51
C VAL A 79 -6.88 5.38 8.12
N ALA A 80 -6.61 6.69 7.98
CA ALA A 80 -6.16 7.27 6.72
C ALA A 80 -5.00 8.26 6.93
N ALA A 81 -4.12 8.36 5.95
CA ALA A 81 -3.15 9.44 5.88
C ALA A 81 -3.84 10.75 5.48
N CYS A 82 -3.42 11.88 6.07
CA CYS A 82 -4.10 13.17 5.94
C CYS A 82 -3.39 14.07 4.94
N GLY A 83 -3.82 14.05 3.66
CA GLY A 83 -3.28 14.94 2.62
C GLY A 83 -1.81 14.66 2.27
N THR A 84 -1.37 13.43 2.47
CA THR A 84 -0.09 12.89 2.05
C THR A 84 -0.24 11.40 1.74
N ALA A 85 0.69 10.82 0.99
CA ALA A 85 0.72 9.38 0.79
C ALA A 85 1.10 8.68 2.11
N PHE A 86 0.58 7.46 2.29
CA PHE A 86 1.03 6.58 3.36
C PHE A 86 2.54 6.30 3.19
N GLY A 87 3.31 6.55 4.23
CA GLY A 87 4.79 6.46 4.19
C GLY A 87 5.36 5.76 5.42
N ASP A 88 6.69 5.80 5.52
CA ASP A 88 7.49 5.06 6.50
C ASP A 88 7.14 5.37 7.95
N ASP A 89 6.87 6.64 8.26
CA ASP A 89 6.52 7.05 9.62
C ASP A 89 5.14 6.52 10.02
N HIS A 90 4.18 6.49 9.08
CA HIS A 90 2.88 5.86 9.27
C HIS A 90 3.02 4.34 9.50
N ALA A 91 3.87 3.68 8.72
CA ALA A 91 4.16 2.26 8.88
C ALA A 91 4.73 1.94 10.27
N ARG A 92 5.74 2.71 10.71
CA ARG A 92 6.32 2.56 12.06
C ARG A 92 5.31 2.81 13.17
N LEU A 93 4.38 3.77 12.97
CA LEU A 93 3.32 4.05 13.93
C LEU A 93 2.38 2.85 14.07
N ILE A 94 1.90 2.28 12.96
CA ILE A 94 1.04 1.10 12.94
C ILE A 94 1.75 -0.10 13.58
N GLN A 95 3.01 -0.37 13.21
CA GLN A 95 3.80 -1.46 13.78
C GLN A 95 3.91 -1.37 15.31
N ARG A 96 4.20 -0.17 15.83
CA ARG A 96 4.26 0.06 17.28
C ARG A 96 2.94 -0.23 17.98
N LEU A 97 1.81 0.08 17.32
CA LEU A 97 0.47 -0.16 17.88
C LEU A 97 0.08 -1.64 17.86
N MET A 98 0.50 -2.38 16.85
CA MET A 98 0.27 -3.83 16.77
C MET A 98 1.16 -4.65 17.72
N GLY A 99 2.11 -3.99 18.37
CA GLY A 99 3.03 -4.60 19.32
C GLY A 99 4.29 -5.17 18.65
N ASN A 100 5.44 -4.92 19.28
CA ASN A 100 6.76 -5.44 18.89
C ASN A 100 6.93 -6.96 19.12
N SER A 101 5.87 -7.67 19.49
CA SER A 101 5.88 -9.12 19.60
C SER A 101 6.04 -9.66 18.18
N GLY A 102 7.24 -10.03 17.77
CA GLY A 102 7.63 -10.58 16.47
C GLY A 102 6.70 -11.68 15.91
N SER A 103 5.40 -11.53 16.15
CA SER A 103 4.36 -12.38 15.65
C SER A 103 4.12 -12.01 14.17
N LEU A 104 4.40 -12.96 13.32
CA LEU A 104 4.01 -13.00 11.90
C LEU A 104 2.48 -12.88 11.69
N ASN A 105 1.70 -12.59 12.73
CA ASN A 105 0.25 -12.68 12.74
C ASN A 105 -0.48 -11.33 12.61
N GLY A 106 0.22 -10.23 12.45
CA GLY A 106 -0.42 -8.94 12.22
C GLY A 106 -0.76 -8.72 10.74
N GLU A 107 -1.88 -8.02 10.45
CA GLU A 107 -2.32 -7.70 9.10
C GLU A 107 -2.39 -6.20 8.88
N VAL A 108 -1.84 -5.73 7.76
CA VAL A 108 -2.07 -4.37 7.25
C VAL A 108 -2.79 -4.49 5.93
N ILE A 109 -4.01 -3.96 5.85
CA ILE A 109 -4.89 -4.07 4.69
C ILE A 109 -5.04 -2.68 4.09
N PHE A 110 -4.58 -2.49 2.85
CA PHE A 110 -4.80 -1.27 2.09
C PHE A 110 -6.05 -1.42 1.23
N THR A 111 -6.93 -0.43 1.25
CA THR A 111 -8.03 -0.35 0.30
C THR A 111 -7.61 0.54 -0.86
N PHE A 112 -7.86 0.09 -2.08
CA PHE A 112 -7.61 0.87 -3.29
C PHE A 112 -8.83 0.82 -4.20
N ASP A 113 -9.04 1.92 -4.91
CA ASP A 113 -9.93 1.93 -6.05
C ASP A 113 -9.36 1.01 -7.14
N GLY A 114 -10.22 0.29 -7.85
CA GLY A 114 -9.82 -0.67 -8.88
C GLY A 114 -9.22 -0.06 -10.15
N ASP A 115 -8.83 1.20 -10.12
CA ASP A 115 -8.32 1.97 -11.24
C ASP A 115 -6.78 1.92 -11.38
N ALA A 116 -6.26 2.58 -12.42
CA ALA A 116 -4.82 2.66 -12.67
C ALA A 116 -4.05 3.44 -11.58
N ALA A 117 -4.70 4.34 -10.85
CA ALA A 117 -4.08 5.08 -9.75
C ALA A 117 -3.91 4.16 -8.53
N GLY A 118 -4.94 3.37 -8.20
CA GLY A 118 -4.87 2.35 -7.15
C GLY A 118 -3.79 1.29 -7.43
N GLN A 119 -3.63 0.84 -8.69
CA GLN A 119 -2.55 -0.08 -9.06
C GLN A 119 -1.16 0.52 -8.81
N LYS A 120 -0.95 1.80 -9.16
CA LYS A 120 0.32 2.51 -8.90
C LYS A 120 0.55 2.68 -7.39
N ALA A 121 -0.50 2.96 -6.63
CA ALA A 121 -0.43 3.08 -5.18
C ALA A 121 -0.04 1.74 -4.54
N ALA A 122 -0.65 0.63 -4.96
CA ALA A 122 -0.29 -0.72 -4.51
C ALA A 122 1.18 -1.06 -4.79
N LEU A 123 1.69 -0.74 -6.00
CA LEU A 123 3.10 -0.94 -6.34
C LEU A 123 4.03 -0.10 -5.45
N LYS A 124 3.64 1.13 -5.12
CA LYS A 124 4.40 1.99 -4.21
C LYS A 124 4.44 1.42 -2.80
N VAL A 125 3.31 0.93 -2.29
CA VAL A 125 3.24 0.25 -0.99
C VAL A 125 4.09 -1.01 -1.00
N PHE A 126 4.03 -1.82 -2.06
CA PHE A 126 4.84 -3.03 -2.20
C PHE A 126 6.34 -2.74 -2.10
N ARG A 127 6.83 -1.66 -2.72
CA ARG A 127 8.24 -1.25 -2.62
C ARG A 127 8.64 -0.84 -1.20
N GLY A 128 7.71 -0.33 -0.41
CA GLY A 128 7.88 0.02 1.00
C GLY A 128 7.56 -1.12 1.98
N ASP A 129 7.02 -2.24 1.52
CA ASP A 129 6.50 -3.35 2.35
C ASP A 129 7.57 -4.01 3.23
N ASN A 130 8.84 -3.87 2.86
CA ASN A 130 9.96 -4.32 3.69
C ASN A 130 10.01 -3.69 5.10
N GLN A 131 9.15 -2.72 5.38
CA GLN A 131 9.04 -2.05 6.68
C GLN A 131 8.00 -2.71 7.58
N PHE A 132 7.07 -3.50 7.02
CA PHE A 132 6.11 -4.25 7.81
C PHE A 132 6.68 -5.63 8.18
N SER A 133 6.68 -5.94 9.46
CA SER A 133 6.88 -7.31 9.96
C SER A 133 5.60 -8.15 9.91
N SER A 134 4.47 -7.51 9.60
CA SER A 134 3.14 -8.07 9.44
C SER A 134 2.84 -8.38 7.97
N GLN A 135 1.86 -9.26 7.74
CA GLN A 135 1.42 -9.56 6.38
C GLN A 135 0.66 -8.36 5.80
N THR A 136 1.00 -7.98 4.58
CA THR A 136 0.38 -6.87 3.86
C THR A 136 -0.59 -7.41 2.81
N TYR A 137 -1.80 -6.84 2.84
CA TYR A 137 -2.91 -7.20 1.96
C TYR A 137 -3.45 -5.98 1.23
N VAL A 138 -4.18 -6.24 0.15
CA VAL A 138 -4.99 -5.24 -0.54
C VAL A 138 -6.44 -5.70 -0.61
N ALA A 139 -7.34 -4.76 -0.47
CA ALA A 139 -8.76 -4.91 -0.71
C ALA A 139 -9.14 -3.96 -1.84
N VAL A 140 -9.51 -4.49 -3.00
CA VAL A 140 -9.82 -3.72 -4.20
C VAL A 140 -11.31 -3.82 -4.49
N GLU A 141 -11.98 -2.68 -4.62
CA GLU A 141 -13.37 -2.61 -5.04
C GLU A 141 -13.41 -2.64 -6.57
N PRO A 142 -14.02 -3.69 -7.20
CA PRO A 142 -13.91 -3.91 -8.64
C PRO A 142 -14.68 -2.90 -9.50
N THR A 143 -15.61 -2.14 -8.92
CA THR A 143 -16.40 -1.13 -9.64
C THR A 143 -15.85 0.29 -9.47
N GLY A 144 -14.76 0.47 -8.71
CA GLY A 144 -14.10 1.75 -8.46
C GLY A 144 -14.80 2.63 -7.43
N LEU A 145 -15.67 2.05 -6.58
CA LEU A 145 -16.28 2.78 -5.47
C LEU A 145 -15.31 2.85 -4.30
N ASP A 146 -15.15 4.04 -3.72
CA ASP A 146 -14.49 4.19 -2.44
C ASP A 146 -15.36 3.61 -1.29
N PRO A 147 -14.81 3.35 -0.09
CA PRO A 147 -15.57 2.82 1.03
C PRO A 147 -16.78 3.66 1.43
N CYS A 148 -16.73 4.98 1.24
CA CYS A 148 -17.84 5.88 1.52
C CYS A 148 -18.99 5.69 0.52
N ASP A 149 -18.67 5.68 -0.78
CA ASP A 149 -19.66 5.46 -1.83
C ASP A 149 -20.21 4.03 -1.76
N LEU A 150 -19.38 3.05 -1.43
CA LEU A 150 -19.79 1.66 -1.23
C LEU A 150 -20.81 1.53 -0.09
N LEU A 151 -20.54 2.18 1.05
CA LEU A 151 -21.49 2.24 2.18
C LEU A 151 -22.83 2.86 1.77
N MET A 152 -22.79 3.98 1.07
CA MET A 152 -23.99 4.73 0.67
C MET A 152 -24.84 3.97 -0.34
N GLN A 153 -24.21 3.25 -1.28
CA GLN A 153 -24.92 2.56 -2.35
C GLN A 153 -25.35 1.13 -1.99
N ARG A 154 -24.50 0.41 -1.21
CA ARG A 154 -24.68 -1.03 -0.98
C ARG A 154 -24.73 -1.42 0.50
N GLY A 155 -24.60 -0.45 1.40
CA GLY A 155 -24.72 -0.65 2.84
C GLY A 155 -23.44 -1.21 3.51
N PRO A 156 -23.47 -1.36 4.85
CA PRO A 156 -22.30 -1.68 5.66
C PRO A 156 -21.75 -3.10 5.41
N GLU A 157 -22.58 -4.03 4.97
CA GLU A 157 -22.15 -5.39 4.63
C GLU A 157 -21.13 -5.38 3.49
N ALA A 158 -21.38 -4.57 2.46
CA ALA A 158 -20.49 -4.48 1.29
C ALA A 158 -19.10 -3.97 1.68
N VAL A 159 -19.02 -3.01 2.62
CA VAL A 159 -17.71 -2.51 3.11
C VAL A 159 -16.98 -3.57 3.93
N ARG A 160 -17.71 -4.36 4.76
CA ARG A 160 -17.11 -5.49 5.48
C ARG A 160 -16.61 -6.56 4.52
N GLU A 161 -17.39 -6.88 3.49
CA GLU A 161 -17.05 -7.88 2.50
C GLU A 161 -15.83 -7.45 1.67
N LEU A 162 -15.70 -6.16 1.32
CA LEU A 162 -14.51 -5.61 0.66
C LEU A 162 -13.25 -5.96 1.46
N VAL A 163 -13.22 -5.66 2.75
CA VAL A 163 -12.06 -5.93 3.60
C VAL A 163 -11.85 -7.44 3.82
N ALA A 164 -12.93 -8.23 3.91
CA ALA A 164 -12.86 -9.68 4.06
C ALA A 164 -12.26 -10.37 2.83
N ARG A 165 -12.50 -9.85 1.63
CA ARG A 165 -11.96 -10.38 0.35
C ARG A 165 -10.53 -9.96 0.04
N ARG A 166 -9.84 -9.34 1.00
CA ARG A 166 -8.45 -8.94 0.82
C ARG A 166 -7.58 -10.07 0.29
N ILE A 167 -6.64 -9.73 -0.57
CA ILE A 167 -5.64 -10.65 -1.10
C ILE A 167 -4.23 -10.17 -0.73
N PRO A 168 -3.23 -11.05 -0.67
CA PRO A 168 -1.85 -10.65 -0.43
C PRO A 168 -1.38 -9.60 -1.44
N LEU A 169 -0.74 -8.53 -0.95
CA LEU A 169 -0.28 -7.41 -1.78
C LEU A 169 0.63 -7.87 -2.92
N TYR A 170 1.59 -8.75 -2.63
CA TYR A 170 2.52 -9.25 -3.64
C TYR A 170 1.79 -9.98 -4.79
N ARG A 171 0.76 -10.76 -4.46
CA ARG A 171 -0.05 -11.47 -5.46
C ARG A 171 -0.78 -10.48 -6.37
N TYR A 172 -1.42 -9.48 -5.79
CA TYR A 172 -2.09 -8.42 -6.54
C TYR A 172 -1.14 -7.70 -7.50
N VAL A 173 0.04 -7.28 -7.02
CA VAL A 173 1.04 -6.56 -7.82
C VAL A 173 1.59 -7.47 -8.93
N MET A 174 1.82 -8.74 -8.63
CA MET A 174 2.30 -9.73 -9.60
C MET A 174 1.27 -9.99 -10.70
N GLU A 175 0.01 -10.26 -10.34
CA GLU A 175 -1.08 -10.49 -11.29
C GLU A 175 -1.29 -9.27 -12.20
N ASN A 176 -1.29 -8.04 -11.64
CA ASN A 176 -1.40 -6.83 -12.43
C ASN A 176 -0.20 -6.60 -13.37
N THR A 177 1.01 -6.96 -12.94
CA THR A 177 2.19 -6.85 -13.80
C THR A 177 2.10 -7.84 -14.97
N VAL A 178 1.69 -9.07 -14.71
CA VAL A 178 1.60 -10.13 -15.70
C VAL A 178 0.44 -9.90 -16.67
N SER A 179 -0.69 -9.34 -16.22
CA SER A 179 -1.88 -9.08 -17.04
C SER A 179 -1.66 -8.12 -18.21
N GLN A 180 -0.54 -7.39 -18.23
CA GLN A 180 -0.18 -6.48 -19.31
C GLN A 180 0.41 -7.20 -20.54
N PHE A 181 0.62 -8.51 -20.45
CA PHE A 181 1.24 -9.32 -21.48
C PHE A 181 0.27 -10.36 -22.04
N ASP A 182 0.44 -10.69 -23.33
CA ASP A 182 -0.30 -11.76 -23.98
C ASP A 182 0.29 -13.13 -23.55
N LEU A 183 -0.40 -13.80 -22.63
CA LEU A 183 0.05 -15.09 -22.10
C LEU A 183 -0.25 -16.29 -23.02
N ASP A 184 -1.04 -16.12 -24.07
CA ASP A 184 -1.25 -17.17 -25.07
C ASP A 184 -0.01 -17.39 -25.94
N ARG A 185 0.85 -16.36 -26.02
CA ARG A 185 2.11 -16.39 -26.77
C ARG A 185 3.29 -16.76 -25.88
N ALA A 186 4.22 -17.56 -26.41
CA ALA A 186 5.42 -17.96 -25.70
C ALA A 186 6.35 -16.77 -25.36
N ASP A 187 6.52 -15.84 -26.31
CA ASP A 187 7.29 -14.62 -26.11
C ASP A 187 6.63 -13.67 -25.10
N GLY A 188 5.30 -13.58 -25.09
CA GLY A 188 4.53 -12.84 -24.10
C GLY A 188 4.72 -13.39 -22.68
N ARG A 189 4.68 -14.70 -22.49
CA ARG A 189 4.96 -15.34 -21.21
C ARG A 189 6.38 -15.04 -20.70
N VAL A 190 7.40 -15.10 -21.56
CA VAL A 190 8.77 -14.75 -21.18
C VAL A 190 8.88 -13.27 -20.80
N ALA A 191 8.23 -12.38 -21.57
CA ALA A 191 8.19 -10.95 -21.26
C ALA A 191 7.51 -10.67 -19.90
N ALA A 192 6.41 -11.35 -19.61
CA ALA A 192 5.71 -11.27 -18.32
C ALA A 192 6.61 -11.69 -17.15
N ILE A 193 7.34 -12.80 -17.28
CA ILE A 193 8.29 -13.28 -16.26
C ILE A 193 9.38 -12.23 -16.03
N ARG A 194 9.96 -11.66 -17.09
CA ARG A 194 11.00 -10.63 -16.98
C ARG A 194 10.49 -9.36 -16.31
N ALA A 195 9.27 -8.94 -16.60
CA ALA A 195 8.64 -7.80 -15.96
C ALA A 195 8.35 -8.02 -14.46
N ALA A 196 7.97 -9.26 -14.08
CA ALA A 196 7.71 -9.63 -12.69
C ALA A 196 8.98 -10.00 -11.90
N ALA A 197 10.09 -10.32 -12.56
CA ALA A 197 11.35 -10.73 -11.91
C ALA A 197 11.86 -9.74 -10.85
N PRO A 198 11.84 -8.40 -11.06
CA PRO A 198 12.23 -7.44 -10.03
C PRO A 198 11.38 -7.55 -8.74
N LEU A 199 10.10 -7.90 -8.85
CA LEU A 199 9.21 -8.09 -7.69
C LEU A 199 9.69 -9.26 -6.84
N VAL A 200 10.00 -10.40 -7.48
CA VAL A 200 10.50 -11.60 -6.79
C VAL A 200 11.89 -11.35 -6.18
N THR A 201 12.77 -10.66 -6.90
CA THR A 201 14.15 -10.39 -6.42
C THR A 201 14.21 -9.35 -5.29
N SER A 202 13.17 -8.54 -5.11
CA SER A 202 13.07 -7.58 -4.00
C SER A 202 12.72 -8.23 -2.65
N ILE A 203 12.26 -9.49 -2.67
CA ILE A 203 11.88 -10.21 -1.46
C ILE A 203 13.12 -10.53 -0.61
N ARG A 204 13.13 -10.04 0.63
CA ARG A 204 14.29 -10.21 1.53
C ARG A 204 14.38 -11.60 2.14
N ASP A 205 13.24 -12.17 2.47
CA ASP A 205 13.17 -13.52 3.04
C ASP A 205 13.33 -14.57 1.94
N GLN A 206 14.53 -15.12 1.86
CA GLN A 206 14.87 -16.12 0.85
C GLN A 206 14.04 -17.41 0.99
N SER A 207 13.49 -17.71 2.18
CA SER A 207 12.62 -18.87 2.38
C SER A 207 11.29 -18.76 1.63
N LEU A 208 10.85 -17.52 1.36
CA LEU A 208 9.61 -17.23 0.63
C LEU A 208 9.80 -17.21 -0.88
N VAL A 209 11.01 -16.98 -1.38
CA VAL A 209 11.28 -16.79 -2.82
C VAL A 209 10.80 -17.98 -3.64
N ASP A 210 11.03 -19.23 -3.20
CA ASP A 210 10.57 -20.41 -3.91
C ASP A 210 9.03 -20.51 -3.99
N GLY A 211 8.32 -20.03 -2.96
CA GLY A 211 6.87 -19.90 -2.98
C GLY A 211 6.41 -18.92 -4.06
N TYR A 212 7.01 -17.74 -4.12
CA TYR A 212 6.67 -16.72 -5.11
C TYR A 212 7.03 -17.12 -6.55
N LEU A 213 8.14 -17.86 -6.75
CA LEU A 213 8.46 -18.44 -8.06
C LEU A 213 7.39 -19.41 -8.55
N ARG A 214 6.85 -20.26 -7.65
CA ARG A 214 5.76 -21.17 -7.97
C ARG A 214 4.48 -20.40 -8.31
N GLU A 215 4.12 -19.38 -7.53
CA GLU A 215 2.95 -18.57 -7.83
C GLU A 215 3.09 -17.85 -9.17
N LEU A 216 4.25 -17.26 -9.47
CA LEU A 216 4.51 -16.64 -10.77
C LEU A 216 4.38 -17.68 -11.91
N SER A 217 4.88 -18.90 -11.70
CA SER A 217 4.76 -19.98 -12.72
C SER A 217 3.30 -20.36 -12.99
N GLN A 218 2.46 -20.37 -11.93
CA GLN A 218 1.02 -20.63 -12.06
C GLN A 218 0.29 -19.51 -12.78
N VAL A 219 0.58 -18.23 -12.42
CA VAL A 219 -0.05 -17.07 -13.04
C VAL A 219 0.30 -16.97 -14.53
N VAL A 220 1.56 -17.23 -14.89
CA VAL A 220 2.03 -17.17 -16.29
C VAL A 220 1.69 -18.44 -17.07
N GLY A 221 1.34 -19.53 -16.41
CA GLY A 221 1.05 -20.82 -17.05
C GLY A 221 2.29 -21.47 -17.66
N THR A 222 3.43 -21.50 -16.94
CA THR A 222 4.68 -22.07 -17.43
C THR A 222 5.42 -22.86 -16.33
N ASP A 223 6.46 -23.59 -16.73
CA ASP A 223 7.28 -24.38 -15.80
C ASP A 223 8.07 -23.49 -14.81
N VAL A 224 8.13 -23.90 -13.54
CA VAL A 224 8.81 -23.14 -12.48
C VAL A 224 10.32 -23.03 -12.70
N ASP A 225 10.94 -23.99 -13.37
CA ASP A 225 12.37 -23.94 -13.66
C ASP A 225 12.71 -22.93 -14.77
N LEU A 226 11.78 -22.72 -15.71
CA LEU A 226 11.90 -21.61 -16.66
C LEU A 226 11.81 -20.27 -15.92
N VAL A 227 10.83 -20.10 -15.06
CA VAL A 227 10.67 -18.89 -14.24
C VAL A 227 11.92 -18.62 -13.41
N ARG A 228 12.45 -19.65 -12.74
CA ARG A 228 13.67 -19.55 -11.93
C ARG A 228 14.88 -19.10 -12.73
N ARG A 229 15.06 -19.63 -13.94
CA ARG A 229 16.15 -19.24 -14.86
C ARG A 229 16.02 -17.79 -15.29
N GLU A 230 14.85 -17.35 -15.73
CA GLU A 230 14.61 -15.99 -16.19
C GLU A 230 14.77 -14.97 -15.05
N VAL A 231 14.25 -15.24 -13.85
CA VAL A 231 14.41 -14.39 -12.67
C VAL A 231 15.89 -14.29 -12.26
N SER A 232 16.62 -15.42 -12.29
CA SER A 232 18.06 -15.44 -11.98
C SER A 232 18.88 -14.65 -12.99
N HIS A 233 18.52 -14.71 -14.28
CA HIS A 233 19.16 -13.95 -15.35
C HIS A 233 18.95 -12.44 -15.15
N THR A 234 17.72 -12.01 -14.87
CA THR A 234 17.39 -10.60 -14.59
C THR A 234 18.17 -10.08 -13.38
N ARG A 235 18.27 -10.88 -12.30
CA ARG A 235 19.05 -10.52 -11.10
C ARG A 235 20.52 -10.28 -11.41
N ARG A 236 21.11 -11.06 -12.33
CA ARG A 236 22.51 -10.89 -12.73
C ARG A 236 22.71 -9.62 -13.56
N GLN A 237 21.79 -9.30 -14.46
CA GLN A 237 21.86 -8.08 -15.28
C GLN A 237 21.81 -6.82 -14.44
N HIS A 238 20.89 -6.72 -13.47
CA HIS A 238 20.79 -5.59 -12.55
C HIS A 238 22.01 -5.44 -11.61
N ARG A 239 22.72 -6.54 -11.35
CA ARG A 239 23.94 -6.50 -10.54
C ARG A 239 25.16 -6.05 -11.36
N SER A 240 25.11 -6.11 -12.69
CA SER A 240 26.17 -5.78 -13.61
C SER A 240 26.10 -4.35 -14.16
N GLU A 241 25.01 -3.62 -13.91
CA GLU A 241 24.95 -2.19 -14.21
C GLU A 241 25.79 -1.44 -13.17
N PRO A 242 26.90 -0.78 -13.58
CA PRO A 242 27.70 0.00 -12.64
C PRO A 242 26.83 1.15 -12.11
N GLN A 243 26.73 1.27 -10.79
CA GLN A 243 26.28 2.51 -10.18
C GLN A 243 27.18 3.62 -10.73
N LEU A 244 26.61 4.49 -11.57
CA LEU A 244 27.27 5.73 -11.96
C LEU A 244 27.55 6.52 -10.69
N THR A 245 28.79 6.39 -10.21
CA THR A 245 29.28 7.22 -9.11
C THR A 245 29.31 8.65 -9.66
N ILE A 246 28.36 9.47 -9.24
CA ILE A 246 28.42 10.91 -9.50
C ILE A 246 29.62 11.41 -8.72
N VAL A 247 30.73 11.62 -9.44
CA VAL A 247 31.90 12.32 -8.90
C VAL A 247 31.47 13.76 -8.71
N PRO A 248 31.48 14.30 -7.48
CA PRO A 248 31.17 15.71 -7.28
C PRO A 248 32.19 16.57 -8.04
N PRO A 249 31.75 17.72 -8.60
CA PRO A 249 32.69 18.63 -9.29
C PRO A 249 33.77 19.12 -8.33
N PRO A 250 34.99 19.33 -8.81
CA PRO A 250 36.08 19.81 -7.96
C PRO A 250 35.73 21.19 -7.39
N GLU A 251 36.03 21.37 -6.09
CA GLU A 251 35.84 22.66 -5.43
C GLU A 251 36.70 23.74 -6.13
N PRO A 252 36.15 24.97 -6.33
CA PRO A 252 36.90 26.07 -6.89
C PRO A 252 38.05 26.43 -5.94
N GLN A 253 39.28 26.34 -6.44
CA GLN A 253 40.48 26.79 -5.72
C GLN A 253 40.35 28.31 -5.53
N GLN A 254 40.25 28.70 -4.24
CA GLN A 254 40.36 30.11 -3.86
C GLN A 254 41.79 30.55 -4.05
N GLY A 255 42.01 31.47 -4.99
CA GLY A 255 43.22 32.26 -5.16
C GLY A 255 43.10 33.61 -4.48
#